data_66958c178fdb54cc17b54d45ac31e8e7
#
_entry.id   66958c178fdb54cc17b54d45ac31e8e7
#
_cell.length_a   1.000
_cell.length_b   1.000
_cell.length_c   1.000
_cell.angle_alpha   90.00
_cell.angle_beta   90.00
_cell.angle_gamma   90.00
#
_symmetry.space_group_name_H-M   'P 1'
#
loop_
_entity.id
_entity.type
_entity.pdbx_description
1 polymer ?
#
loop_
_entity_poly.entity_id
_entity_poly.type
_entity_poly.pdbx_seq_one_letter_code
_entity_poly.pdbx_strand_id
1 'polypeptide(L)'
;GSGLLGNISSQILKAYGSDVISYDPNEFKSNLLKKNGIKSFNFEEEFNTYIKSKYSTGVDLVIIACAVQNNKPLIHALDVIKNNGSIVVLGNLDVSIDRQLMWEKQASIIVSKSGGYGALDPRYEVQGEDYPEDIIKWTQERNLKEFIRLIEQNLIDIKSIITREEDFKESISLYEDLISGRDQDNLGVVLNFSNSEENLEKKYLKNIKKTTSANHKFNLGVIGAGNHAVMTFLPVLKKIKKANLKTLVSKSPLKANHVS
;
A
#
# COMPACT_ATOMS: atom_id res chain seq x y z
N GLY A 1 -2.16 11.10 9.26
CA GLY A 1 -2.89 9.82 9.26
C GLY A 1 -2.08 8.70 9.89
N SER A 2 -2.66 8.02 10.88
CA SER A 2 -2.05 6.94 11.67
C SER A 2 -2.63 5.56 11.34
N GLY A 3 -3.23 5.42 10.16
CA GLY A 3 -3.64 4.14 9.61
C GLY A 3 -2.45 3.20 9.37
N LEU A 4 -2.65 2.06 8.69
CA LEU A 4 -1.60 1.05 8.48
C LEU A 4 -0.30 1.67 7.92
N LEU A 5 -0.39 2.39 6.80
CA LEU A 5 0.78 3.02 6.18
C LEU A 5 1.41 4.10 7.07
N GLY A 6 0.59 4.95 7.70
CA GLY A 6 1.09 6.00 8.58
C GLY A 6 1.77 5.46 9.82
N ASN A 7 1.24 4.39 10.41
CA ASN A 7 1.85 3.73 11.56
C ASN A 7 3.21 3.12 11.21
N ILE A 8 3.28 2.33 10.13
CA ILE A 8 4.53 1.73 9.65
C ILE A 8 5.56 2.82 9.31
N SER A 9 5.18 3.85 8.55
CA SER A 9 6.07 4.96 8.20
C SER A 9 6.61 5.68 9.42
N SER A 10 5.77 5.91 10.42
CA SER A 10 6.17 6.57 11.68
C SER A 10 7.19 5.73 12.44
N GLN A 11 7.01 4.42 12.52
CA GLN A 11 7.97 3.52 13.16
C GLN A 11 9.31 3.47 12.41
N ILE A 12 9.27 3.40 11.07
CA ILE A 12 10.48 3.43 10.23
C ILE A 12 11.25 4.73 10.46
N LEU A 13 10.60 5.88 10.39
CA LEU A 13 11.25 7.17 10.61
C LEU A 13 11.87 7.26 12.01
N LYS A 14 11.18 6.79 13.04
CA LYS A 14 11.71 6.71 14.41
C LYS A 14 12.94 5.80 14.48
N ALA A 15 12.91 4.63 13.83
CA ALA A 15 14.04 3.70 13.78
C ALA A 15 15.28 4.32 13.14
N TYR A 16 15.09 5.25 12.20
CA TYR A 16 16.16 6.04 11.58
C TYR A 16 16.53 7.33 12.37
N GLY A 17 16.00 7.49 13.59
CA GLY A 17 16.37 8.60 14.47
C GLY A 17 15.62 9.91 14.23
N SER A 18 14.57 9.91 13.44
CA SER A 18 13.73 11.09 13.26
C SER A 18 12.86 11.35 14.50
N ASP A 19 12.64 12.62 14.84
CA ASP A 19 11.64 13.02 15.83
C ASP A 19 10.25 13.03 15.16
N VAL A 20 9.47 11.99 15.42
CA VAL A 20 8.21 11.74 14.73
C VAL A 20 7.02 12.19 15.57
N ILE A 21 6.15 12.98 14.96
CA ILE A 21 4.89 13.43 15.54
C ILE A 21 3.77 13.10 14.56
N SER A 22 2.70 12.54 15.05
CA SER A 22 1.57 12.11 14.22
C SER A 22 0.26 12.79 14.63
N TYR A 23 -0.63 12.92 13.66
CA TYR A 23 -2.01 13.35 13.85
C TYR A 23 -2.95 12.40 13.08
N ASP A 24 -3.98 11.93 13.77
CA ASP A 24 -5.10 11.20 13.16
C ASP A 24 -6.37 11.50 13.98
N PRO A 25 -7.49 11.90 13.37
CA PRO A 25 -8.73 12.20 14.11
C PRO A 25 -9.32 10.95 14.81
N ASN A 26 -8.94 9.74 14.39
CA ASN A 26 -9.32 8.51 15.05
C ASN A 26 -8.43 8.28 16.28
N GLU A 27 -9.06 8.34 17.46
CA GLU A 27 -8.38 8.18 18.74
C GLU A 27 -7.70 6.82 18.90
N PHE A 28 -8.33 5.75 18.45
CA PHE A 28 -7.75 4.40 18.51
C PHE A 28 -6.42 4.34 17.76
N LYS A 29 -6.38 4.84 16.51
CA LYS A 29 -5.17 4.87 15.68
C LYS A 29 -4.07 5.74 16.30
N SER A 30 -4.44 6.90 16.84
CA SER A 30 -3.51 7.78 17.56
C SER A 30 -2.93 7.08 18.80
N ASN A 31 -3.76 6.41 19.59
CA ASN A 31 -3.34 5.71 20.81
C ASN A 31 -2.44 4.51 20.50
N LEU A 32 -2.63 3.85 19.37
CA LEU A 32 -1.76 2.76 18.96
C LEU A 32 -0.32 3.23 18.69
N LEU A 33 -0.16 4.39 18.03
CA LEU A 33 1.16 5.00 17.88
C LEU A 33 1.80 5.43 19.19
N LYS A 34 0.99 5.95 20.14
CA LYS A 34 1.49 6.30 21.48
C LYS A 34 2.07 5.09 22.21
N LYS A 35 1.44 3.91 22.07
CA LYS A 35 1.98 2.65 22.63
C LYS A 35 3.36 2.29 22.06
N ASN A 36 3.61 2.63 20.80
CA ASN A 36 4.91 2.44 20.15
C ASN A 36 5.91 3.58 20.47
N GLY A 37 5.59 4.42 21.46
CA GLY A 37 6.45 5.51 21.92
C GLY A 37 6.60 6.63 20.87
N ILE A 38 5.59 6.86 20.03
CA ILE A 38 5.53 7.94 19.06
C ILE A 38 4.50 8.96 19.54
N LYS A 39 4.88 10.24 19.58
CA LYS A 39 3.98 11.31 19.97
C LYS A 39 2.86 11.43 18.93
N SER A 40 1.61 11.28 19.36
CA SER A 40 0.46 11.31 18.46
C SER A 40 -0.69 12.08 19.09
N PHE A 41 -1.49 12.74 18.27
CA PHE A 41 -2.62 13.56 18.65
C PHE A 41 -3.87 13.12 17.87
N ASN A 42 -5.04 13.25 18.47
CA ASN A 42 -6.33 13.04 17.82
C ASN A 42 -7.15 14.31 17.69
N PHE A 43 -6.68 15.43 18.26
CA PHE A 43 -7.23 16.76 18.05
C PHE A 43 -6.25 17.64 17.27
N GLU A 44 -6.73 18.23 16.19
CA GLU A 44 -5.92 19.05 15.28
C GLU A 44 -5.34 20.29 15.97
N GLU A 45 -6.11 20.93 16.85
CA GLU A 45 -5.67 22.12 17.59
C GLU A 45 -4.51 21.81 18.54
N GLU A 46 -4.56 20.67 19.23
CA GLU A 46 -3.47 20.21 20.11
C GLU A 46 -2.21 19.90 19.31
N PHE A 47 -2.37 19.21 18.18
CA PHE A 47 -1.26 18.92 17.27
C PHE A 47 -0.60 20.22 16.78
N ASN A 48 -1.39 21.16 16.27
CA ASN A 48 -0.90 22.44 15.75
C ASN A 48 -0.21 23.27 16.84
N THR A 49 -0.78 23.30 18.03
CA THR A 49 -0.18 23.99 19.19
C THR A 49 1.16 23.36 19.55
N TYR A 50 1.23 22.06 19.60
CA TYR A 50 2.47 21.35 19.89
C TYR A 50 3.54 21.61 18.82
N ILE A 51 3.21 21.51 17.52
CA ILE A 51 4.14 21.80 16.44
C ILE A 51 4.70 23.22 16.56
N LYS A 52 3.82 24.21 16.70
CA LYS A 52 4.24 25.63 16.81
C LYS A 52 5.11 25.89 18.04
N SER A 53 4.85 25.22 19.16
CA SER A 53 5.64 25.39 20.39
C SER A 53 7.02 24.75 20.30
N LYS A 54 7.12 23.59 19.65
CA LYS A 54 8.36 22.81 19.57
C LYS A 54 9.22 23.17 18.36
N TYR A 55 8.59 23.50 17.23
CA TYR A 55 9.26 23.79 15.97
C TYR A 55 8.81 25.15 15.43
N SER A 56 9.49 26.21 15.86
CA SER A 56 9.12 27.58 15.52
C SER A 56 9.16 27.87 14.01
N THR A 57 9.98 27.14 13.25
CA THR A 57 10.09 27.29 11.79
C THR A 57 9.32 26.25 11.00
N GLY A 58 8.64 25.31 11.67
CA GLY A 58 7.96 24.17 11.06
C GLY A 58 8.81 22.91 11.02
N VAL A 59 8.24 21.82 10.49
CA VAL A 59 8.88 20.50 10.39
C VAL A 59 9.58 20.30 9.05
N ASP A 60 10.59 19.43 9.00
CA ASP A 60 11.37 19.16 7.77
C ASP A 60 10.60 18.39 6.71
N LEU A 61 9.77 17.44 7.17
CA LEU A 61 9.05 16.50 6.33
C LEU A 61 7.64 16.28 6.86
N VAL A 62 6.67 16.28 5.97
CA VAL A 62 5.30 15.82 6.28
C VAL A 62 4.96 14.62 5.40
N ILE A 63 4.47 13.55 6.00
CA ILE A 63 3.94 12.39 5.29
C ILE A 63 2.42 12.37 5.42
N ILE A 64 1.72 12.40 4.30
CA ILE A 64 0.26 12.31 4.24
C ILE A 64 -0.13 10.88 3.89
N ALA A 65 -0.63 10.12 4.89
CA ALA A 65 -0.99 8.71 4.77
C ALA A 65 -2.50 8.47 4.95
N CYS A 66 -3.34 9.45 4.62
CA CYS A 66 -4.79 9.33 4.67
C CYS A 66 -5.40 9.26 3.26
N ALA A 67 -6.62 8.70 3.16
CA ALA A 67 -7.40 8.67 1.94
C ALA A 67 -8.66 9.53 2.14
N VAL A 68 -8.75 10.63 1.42
CA VAL A 68 -9.88 11.59 1.48
C VAL A 68 -10.14 12.19 0.11
N GLN A 69 -11.39 12.62 -0.14
CA GLN A 69 -11.80 13.21 -1.44
C GLN A 69 -11.64 14.75 -1.46
N ASN A 70 -10.61 15.27 -0.79
CA ASN A 70 -10.32 16.71 -0.75
C ASN A 70 -8.82 16.94 -0.49
N ASN A 71 -8.39 18.20 -0.57
CA ASN A 71 -7.00 18.62 -0.39
C ASN A 71 -6.70 19.17 1.04
N LYS A 72 -7.63 19.10 1.99
CA LYS A 72 -7.42 19.64 3.35
C LYS A 72 -6.14 19.13 4.02
N PRO A 73 -5.79 17.82 3.95
CA PRO A 73 -4.54 17.35 4.55
C PRO A 73 -3.29 17.97 3.92
N LEU A 74 -3.35 18.31 2.64
CA LEU A 74 -2.24 18.96 1.94
C LEU A 74 -2.09 20.42 2.34
N ILE A 75 -3.21 21.14 2.49
CA ILE A 75 -3.21 22.52 3.02
C ILE A 75 -2.66 22.51 4.44
N HIS A 76 -3.12 21.61 5.30
CA HIS A 76 -2.63 21.48 6.67
C HIS A 76 -1.12 21.14 6.71
N ALA A 77 -0.64 20.29 5.77
CA ALA A 77 0.78 20.00 5.65
C ALA A 77 1.61 21.26 5.33
N LEU A 78 1.10 22.14 4.46
CA LEU A 78 1.75 23.43 4.15
C LEU A 78 1.78 24.39 5.33
N ASP A 79 0.78 24.35 6.20
CA ASP A 79 0.75 25.20 7.41
C ASP A 79 1.87 24.82 8.39
N VAL A 80 2.18 23.53 8.50
CA VAL A 80 3.14 23.02 9.49
C VAL A 80 4.55 22.80 8.95
N ILE A 81 4.73 22.72 7.62
CA ILE A 81 6.05 22.51 7.00
C ILE A 81 6.91 23.78 7.10
N LYS A 82 8.21 23.62 7.27
CA LYS A 82 9.17 24.73 7.13
C LYS A 82 9.35 25.14 5.67
N ASN A 83 9.96 26.30 5.45
CA ASN A 83 10.38 26.72 4.10
C ASN A 83 11.37 25.70 3.52
N ASN A 84 11.21 25.39 2.23
CA ASN A 84 11.97 24.36 1.51
C ASN A 84 11.84 22.95 2.09
N GLY A 85 10.78 22.69 2.91
CA GLY A 85 10.48 21.34 3.41
C GLY A 85 9.86 20.46 2.34
N SER A 86 9.70 19.18 2.65
CA SER A 86 9.15 18.17 1.72
C SER A 86 7.84 17.58 2.24
N ILE A 87 6.86 17.44 1.36
CA ILE A 87 5.59 16.79 1.64
C ILE A 87 5.52 15.53 0.78
N VAL A 88 5.39 14.36 1.41
CA VAL A 88 5.25 13.07 0.72
C VAL A 88 3.81 12.58 0.84
N VAL A 89 3.17 12.37 -0.29
CA VAL A 89 1.80 11.85 -0.37
C VAL A 89 1.85 10.36 -0.61
N LEU A 90 1.47 9.57 0.40
CA LEU A 90 1.29 8.11 0.33
C LEU A 90 -0.17 7.74 0.10
N GLY A 91 -1.08 8.52 0.66
CA GLY A 91 -2.51 8.27 0.58
C GLY A 91 -3.14 8.72 -0.73
N ASN A 92 -4.43 8.49 -0.85
CA ASN A 92 -5.23 8.95 -1.99
C ASN A 92 -6.02 10.20 -1.59
N LEU A 93 -5.62 11.36 -2.11
CA LEU A 93 -6.27 12.64 -1.88
C LEU A 93 -6.19 13.54 -3.12
N ASP A 94 -6.97 14.61 -3.12
CA ASP A 94 -6.84 15.65 -4.14
C ASP A 94 -5.56 16.46 -3.89
N VAL A 95 -4.66 16.48 -4.87
CA VAL A 95 -3.39 17.22 -4.82
C VAL A 95 -3.47 18.60 -5.45
N SER A 96 -4.68 19.09 -5.77
CA SER A 96 -4.87 20.45 -6.25
C SER A 96 -4.55 21.47 -5.14
N ILE A 97 -3.75 22.48 -5.48
CA ILE A 97 -3.28 23.47 -4.53
C ILE A 97 -3.11 24.83 -5.19
N ASP A 98 -3.38 25.87 -4.43
CA ASP A 98 -3.11 27.24 -4.89
C ASP A 98 -1.61 27.47 -5.04
N ARG A 99 -1.22 28.06 -6.19
CA ARG A 99 0.18 28.37 -6.49
C ARG A 99 0.81 29.28 -5.43
N GLN A 100 0.04 30.20 -4.83
CA GLN A 100 0.55 31.14 -3.84
C GLN A 100 1.04 30.42 -2.58
N LEU A 101 0.27 29.44 -2.08
CA LEU A 101 0.66 28.65 -0.90
C LEU A 101 1.96 27.88 -1.13
N MET A 102 2.14 27.32 -2.32
CA MET A 102 3.38 26.63 -2.70
C MET A 102 4.57 27.60 -2.79
N TRP A 103 4.33 28.77 -3.37
CA TRP A 103 5.36 29.78 -3.54
C TRP A 103 5.86 30.31 -2.20
N GLU A 104 4.95 30.57 -1.26
CA GLU A 104 5.30 31.09 0.08
C GLU A 104 6.21 30.14 0.85
N LYS A 105 6.00 28.84 0.74
CA LYS A 105 6.80 27.83 1.44
C LYS A 105 7.97 27.30 0.62
N GLN A 106 7.94 27.44 -0.71
CA GLN A 106 8.87 26.77 -1.63
C GLN A 106 9.00 25.27 -1.35
N ALA A 107 7.88 24.65 -0.89
CA ALA A 107 7.85 23.26 -0.50
C ALA A 107 7.88 22.33 -1.71
N SER A 108 8.50 21.16 -1.56
CA SER A 108 8.44 20.09 -2.54
C SER A 108 7.28 19.14 -2.21
N ILE A 109 6.46 18.79 -3.21
CA ILE A 109 5.42 17.76 -3.08
C ILE A 109 5.82 16.56 -3.91
N ILE A 110 5.87 15.39 -3.27
CA ILE A 110 6.27 14.12 -3.88
C ILE A 110 5.11 13.13 -3.71
N VAL A 111 4.54 12.67 -4.82
CA VAL A 111 3.57 11.58 -4.79
C VAL A 111 4.36 10.27 -4.84
N SER A 112 4.21 9.47 -3.79
CA SER A 112 4.93 8.20 -3.67
C SER A 112 4.38 7.17 -4.66
N LYS A 113 5.28 6.55 -5.42
CA LYS A 113 4.94 5.42 -6.29
C LYS A 113 5.10 4.11 -5.52
N SER A 114 4.08 3.26 -5.57
CA SER A 114 4.16 1.90 -4.99
C SER A 114 5.34 1.12 -5.56
N GLY A 115 6.09 0.45 -4.68
CA GLY A 115 7.30 -0.29 -5.02
C GLY A 115 8.55 0.55 -5.24
N GLY A 116 8.44 1.86 -5.52
CA GLY A 116 9.57 2.74 -5.76
C GLY A 116 10.27 2.47 -7.09
N TYR A 117 11.58 2.71 -7.13
CA TYR A 117 12.39 2.44 -8.33
C TYR A 117 12.48 0.96 -8.61
N GLY A 118 12.40 0.61 -9.89
CA GLY A 118 12.31 -0.78 -10.38
C GLY A 118 10.88 -1.22 -10.65
N ALA A 119 9.89 -0.67 -9.94
CA ALA A 119 8.49 -1.00 -10.19
C ALA A 119 8.04 -0.55 -11.58
N LEU A 120 7.50 -1.49 -12.35
CA LEU A 120 7.08 -1.32 -13.76
C LEU A 120 8.23 -1.04 -14.74
N ASP A 121 9.48 -1.30 -14.38
CA ASP A 121 10.61 -1.33 -15.31
C ASP A 121 10.88 -2.79 -15.75
N PRO A 122 10.63 -3.14 -17.02
CA PRO A 122 10.83 -4.51 -17.51
C PRO A 122 12.29 -5.00 -17.40
N ARG A 123 13.27 -4.10 -17.46
CA ARG A 123 14.68 -4.48 -17.29
C ARG A 123 14.93 -4.97 -15.86
N TYR A 124 14.39 -4.23 -14.89
CA TYR A 124 14.51 -4.59 -13.49
C TYR A 124 13.67 -5.83 -13.13
N GLU A 125 12.37 -5.83 -13.47
CA GLU A 125 11.42 -6.88 -13.04
C GLU A 125 11.57 -8.20 -13.81
N VAL A 126 11.93 -8.15 -15.10
CA VAL A 126 11.94 -9.34 -15.98
C VAL A 126 13.36 -9.78 -16.33
N GLN A 127 14.26 -8.83 -16.58
CA GLN A 127 15.63 -9.12 -17.00
C GLN A 127 16.60 -9.21 -15.80
N GLY A 128 16.17 -8.74 -14.62
CA GLY A 128 16.99 -8.79 -13.40
C GLY A 128 18.13 -7.77 -13.39
N GLU A 129 18.05 -6.71 -14.18
CA GLU A 129 19.02 -5.62 -14.19
C GLU A 129 18.73 -4.66 -13.03
N ASP A 130 19.62 -4.63 -12.04
CA ASP A 130 19.50 -3.69 -10.92
C ASP A 130 20.09 -2.32 -11.26
N TYR A 131 19.59 -1.29 -10.58
CA TYR A 131 20.15 0.05 -10.68
C TYR A 131 21.46 0.17 -9.87
N PRO A 132 22.45 0.95 -10.36
CA PRO A 132 23.63 1.26 -9.57
C PRO A 132 23.25 1.91 -8.23
N GLU A 133 23.82 1.42 -7.14
CA GLU A 133 23.44 1.84 -5.79
C GLU A 133 23.83 3.29 -5.47
N ASP A 134 24.89 3.78 -6.07
CA ASP A 134 25.36 5.16 -6.00
C ASP A 134 24.43 6.16 -6.68
N ILE A 135 23.61 5.70 -7.66
CA ILE A 135 22.62 6.52 -8.36
C ILE A 135 21.23 6.36 -7.72
N ILE A 136 20.81 5.12 -7.44
CA ILE A 136 19.50 4.81 -6.86
C ILE A 136 19.70 3.87 -5.68
N LYS A 137 19.72 4.45 -4.49
CA LYS A 137 19.89 3.68 -3.25
C LYS A 137 18.71 2.76 -2.95
N TRP A 138 17.49 3.23 -3.18
CA TRP A 138 16.26 2.55 -2.76
C TRP A 138 15.47 2.02 -3.96
N THR A 139 15.80 0.81 -4.40
CA THR A 139 15.02 0.04 -5.36
C THR A 139 13.94 -0.79 -4.64
N GLN A 140 13.00 -1.35 -5.38
CA GLN A 140 11.94 -2.19 -4.83
C GLN A 140 12.49 -3.34 -3.96
N GLU A 141 13.51 -4.03 -4.43
CA GLU A 141 14.12 -5.15 -3.69
C GLU A 141 14.84 -4.66 -2.43
N ARG A 142 15.59 -3.56 -2.52
CA ARG A 142 16.33 -3.00 -1.38
C ARG A 142 15.38 -2.45 -0.31
N ASN A 143 14.26 -1.83 -0.71
CA ASN A 143 13.21 -1.42 0.21
C ASN A 143 12.63 -2.63 0.98
N LEU A 144 12.35 -3.73 0.27
CA LEU A 144 11.83 -4.95 0.90
C LEU A 144 12.83 -5.58 1.86
N LYS A 145 14.09 -5.69 1.46
CA LYS A 145 15.17 -6.21 2.32
C LYS A 145 15.32 -5.36 3.59
N GLU A 146 15.30 -4.04 3.45
CA GLU A 146 15.41 -3.14 4.58
C GLU A 146 14.22 -3.24 5.53
N PHE A 147 13.01 -3.36 5.01
CA PHE A 147 11.82 -3.57 5.82
C PHE A 147 11.90 -4.86 6.65
N ILE A 148 12.34 -5.97 6.03
CA ILE A 148 12.56 -7.23 6.74
C ILE A 148 13.63 -7.08 7.81
N ARG A 149 14.75 -6.43 7.51
CA ARG A 149 15.82 -6.16 8.48
C ARG A 149 15.31 -5.39 9.71
N LEU A 150 14.48 -4.37 9.50
CA LEU A 150 13.90 -3.59 10.60
C LEU A 150 13.02 -4.45 11.51
N ILE A 151 12.28 -5.40 10.95
CA ILE A 151 11.47 -6.37 11.71
C ILE A 151 12.38 -7.33 12.50
N GLU A 152 13.36 -7.94 11.84
CA GLU A 152 14.29 -8.91 12.46
C GLU A 152 15.07 -8.29 13.62
N GLN A 153 15.43 -7.01 13.51
CA GLN A 153 16.14 -6.28 14.55
C GLN A 153 15.21 -5.67 15.61
N ASN A 154 13.90 -5.94 15.56
CA ASN A 154 12.89 -5.39 16.46
C ASN A 154 12.89 -3.85 16.53
N LEU A 155 13.28 -3.18 15.45
CA LEU A 155 13.25 -1.73 15.34
C LEU A 155 11.87 -1.20 15.01
N ILE A 156 11.01 -2.05 14.42
CA ILE A 156 9.58 -1.79 14.18
C ILE A 156 8.76 -2.95 14.74
N ASP A 157 7.60 -2.62 15.30
CA ASP A 157 6.66 -3.59 15.87
C ASP A 157 5.45 -3.76 14.94
N ILE A 158 5.52 -4.80 14.10
CA ILE A 158 4.42 -5.15 13.20
C ILE A 158 3.26 -5.82 13.94
N LYS A 159 3.54 -6.53 15.03
CA LYS A 159 2.48 -7.22 15.79
C LYS A 159 1.48 -6.24 16.40
N SER A 160 1.95 -5.07 16.83
CA SER A 160 1.08 -4.05 17.39
C SER A 160 0.06 -3.48 16.41
N ILE A 161 0.29 -3.62 15.11
CA ILE A 161 -0.62 -3.14 14.07
C ILE A 161 -1.58 -4.22 13.57
N ILE A 162 -1.39 -5.48 13.93
CA ILE A 162 -2.37 -6.54 13.65
C ILE A 162 -3.48 -6.40 14.69
N THR A 163 -4.60 -5.82 14.26
CA THR A 163 -5.72 -5.49 15.15
C THR A 163 -6.83 -6.53 15.11
N ARG A 164 -6.83 -7.37 14.08
CA ARG A 164 -7.82 -8.43 13.91
C ARG A 164 -7.21 -9.66 13.22
N GLU A 165 -7.50 -10.83 13.76
CA GLU A 165 -7.15 -12.12 13.16
C GLU A 165 -8.42 -12.95 13.04
N GLU A 166 -8.66 -13.50 11.85
CA GLU A 166 -9.87 -14.31 11.56
C GLU A 166 -9.50 -15.61 10.84
N ASP A 167 -10.35 -16.63 10.96
CA ASP A 167 -10.23 -17.82 10.12
C ASP A 167 -10.59 -17.46 8.66
N PHE A 168 -9.92 -18.06 7.70
CA PHE A 168 -10.20 -17.83 6.27
C PHE A 168 -11.67 -18.09 5.89
N LYS A 169 -12.35 -18.96 6.63
CA LYS A 169 -13.78 -19.23 6.42
C LYS A 169 -14.66 -17.99 6.61
N GLU A 170 -14.24 -17.09 7.49
CA GLU A 170 -14.95 -15.84 7.81
C GLU A 170 -14.55 -14.68 6.87
N SER A 171 -13.69 -14.93 5.87
CA SER A 171 -13.15 -13.89 4.99
C SER A 171 -14.23 -13.05 4.31
N ILE A 172 -15.34 -13.64 3.90
CA ILE A 172 -16.42 -12.93 3.20
C ILE A 172 -17.05 -11.90 4.14
N SER A 173 -17.45 -12.30 5.35
CA SER A 173 -18.06 -11.39 6.32
C SER A 173 -17.06 -10.30 6.76
N LEU A 174 -15.80 -10.65 6.93
CA LEU A 174 -14.72 -9.71 7.23
C LEU A 174 -14.58 -8.63 6.14
N TYR A 175 -14.57 -9.03 4.86
CA TYR A 175 -14.49 -8.06 3.77
C TYR A 175 -15.74 -7.16 3.69
N GLU A 176 -16.92 -7.68 3.99
CA GLU A 176 -18.14 -6.88 4.07
C GLU A 176 -18.07 -5.85 5.19
N ASP A 177 -17.54 -6.21 6.36
CA ASP A 177 -17.32 -5.27 7.47
C ASP A 177 -16.32 -4.16 7.09
N LEU A 178 -15.18 -4.52 6.48
CA LEU A 178 -14.17 -3.56 6.04
C LEU A 178 -14.70 -2.60 4.97
N ILE A 179 -15.46 -3.11 3.97
CA ILE A 179 -16.00 -2.30 2.88
C ILE A 179 -17.12 -1.38 3.39
N SER A 180 -17.94 -1.86 4.32
CA SER A 180 -19.03 -1.04 4.89
C SER A 180 -18.55 0.05 5.84
N GLY A 181 -17.27 0.03 6.25
CA GLY A 181 -16.70 0.96 7.21
C GLY A 181 -17.28 0.83 8.62
N ARG A 182 -17.97 -0.27 8.93
CA ARG A 182 -18.54 -0.52 10.25
C ARG A 182 -17.50 -0.62 11.34
N ASP A 183 -16.32 -1.12 10.99
CA ASP A 183 -15.20 -1.28 11.90
C ASP A 183 -14.03 -0.40 11.46
N GLN A 184 -13.96 0.82 12.00
CA GLN A 184 -12.93 1.81 11.65
C GLN A 184 -11.61 1.62 12.44
N ASP A 185 -11.62 0.72 13.43
CA ASP A 185 -10.49 0.50 14.33
C ASP A 185 -9.57 -0.64 13.84
N ASN A 186 -9.82 -1.20 12.67
CA ASN A 186 -8.92 -2.16 12.04
C ASN A 186 -7.78 -1.44 11.30
N LEU A 187 -6.53 -1.86 11.60
CA LEU A 187 -5.33 -1.47 10.85
C LEU A 187 -4.84 -2.62 9.97
N GLY A 188 -4.26 -3.62 10.61
CA GLY A 188 -3.80 -4.85 9.97
C GLY A 188 -4.75 -6.00 10.27
N VAL A 189 -5.20 -6.68 9.25
CA VAL A 189 -6.07 -7.85 9.35
C VAL A 189 -5.35 -9.05 8.77
N VAL A 190 -5.31 -10.14 9.53
CA VAL A 190 -4.69 -11.40 9.13
C VAL A 190 -5.75 -12.49 9.02
N LEU A 191 -5.71 -13.22 7.91
CA LEU A 191 -6.52 -14.42 7.71
C LEU A 191 -5.69 -15.66 8.01
N ASN A 192 -6.14 -16.44 8.96
CA ASN A 192 -5.52 -17.70 9.34
C ASN A 192 -6.08 -18.85 8.50
N PHE A 193 -5.20 -19.58 7.82
CA PHE A 193 -5.55 -20.78 7.10
C PHE A 193 -5.33 -21.97 8.03
N SER A 194 -6.42 -22.63 8.44
CA SER A 194 -6.29 -23.89 9.19
C SER A 194 -5.62 -24.93 8.30
N ASN A 195 -4.54 -25.55 8.80
CA ASN A 195 -3.81 -26.65 8.13
C ASN A 195 -4.66 -27.94 8.08
N SER A 196 -5.91 -27.87 7.70
CA SER A 196 -6.68 -29.07 7.39
C SER A 196 -6.31 -29.52 5.97
N GLU A 197 -5.13 -30.13 5.83
CA GLU A 197 -4.68 -30.80 4.61
C GLU A 197 -5.67 -31.88 4.13
N GLU A 198 -6.54 -32.33 5.02
CA GLU A 198 -7.45 -33.44 4.74
C GLU A 198 -8.57 -33.17 3.70
N ASN A 199 -8.86 -31.89 3.37
CA ASN A 199 -10.01 -31.60 2.50
C ASN A 199 -9.68 -30.97 1.14
N LEU A 200 -8.47 -30.49 0.90
CA LEU A 200 -8.11 -29.89 -0.40
C LEU A 200 -7.79 -30.93 -1.46
N GLU A 201 -7.15 -32.03 -1.10
CA GLU A 201 -6.81 -33.08 -2.07
C GLU A 201 -8.02 -33.84 -2.62
N LYS A 202 -9.07 -34.04 -1.81
CA LYS A 202 -10.24 -34.84 -2.24
C LYS A 202 -11.19 -34.11 -3.18
N LYS A 203 -11.20 -32.76 -3.22
CA LYS A 203 -12.17 -32.00 -4.04
C LYS A 203 -11.69 -31.66 -5.45
N TYR A 204 -10.38 -31.64 -5.69
CA TYR A 204 -9.81 -31.22 -6.98
C TYR A 204 -9.27 -32.34 -7.86
N LEU A 205 -9.09 -33.55 -7.33
CA LEU A 205 -8.50 -34.68 -8.09
C LEU A 205 -9.52 -35.56 -8.83
N LYS A 206 -10.83 -35.33 -8.68
CA LYS A 206 -11.84 -36.23 -9.25
C LYS A 206 -12.12 -36.07 -10.75
N ASN A 207 -11.55 -35.06 -11.43
CA ASN A 207 -11.88 -34.79 -12.84
C ASN A 207 -10.71 -34.51 -13.78
N ILE A 208 -9.48 -34.76 -13.38
CA ILE A 208 -8.35 -34.70 -14.34
C ILE A 208 -8.20 -36.07 -14.98
N LYS A 209 -8.95 -36.35 -16.03
CA LYS A 209 -8.58 -37.36 -17.00
C LYS A 209 -7.21 -36.96 -17.54
N LYS A 210 -6.14 -37.71 -17.20
CA LYS A 210 -4.84 -37.59 -17.83
C LYS A 210 -5.01 -37.82 -19.32
N THR A 211 -5.17 -36.78 -20.10
CA THR A 211 -5.00 -36.82 -21.54
C THR A 211 -3.51 -36.65 -21.80
N THR A 212 -2.84 -37.77 -21.91
CA THR A 212 -1.50 -37.87 -22.47
C THR A 212 -1.55 -37.58 -23.96
N SER A 213 -1.36 -36.32 -24.37
CA SER A 213 -0.92 -36.01 -25.73
C SER A 213 -0.15 -34.71 -25.76
N ALA A 214 1.04 -34.79 -26.29
CA ALA A 214 2.11 -33.78 -26.20
C ALA A 214 1.91 -32.51 -27.04
N ASN A 215 0.75 -32.28 -27.65
CA ASN A 215 0.52 -31.18 -28.60
C ASN A 215 -0.78 -30.37 -28.42
N HIS A 216 -1.47 -30.48 -27.29
CA HIS A 216 -2.70 -29.72 -27.09
C HIS A 216 -2.45 -28.33 -26.49
N LYS A 217 -2.93 -27.29 -27.15
CA LYS A 217 -3.08 -25.95 -26.58
C LYS A 217 -4.14 -26.01 -25.48
N PHE A 218 -3.83 -25.46 -24.32
CA PHE A 218 -4.80 -25.29 -23.24
C PHE A 218 -5.79 -24.19 -23.61
N ASN A 219 -7.09 -24.50 -23.56
CA ASN A 219 -8.14 -23.50 -23.71
C ASN A 219 -8.38 -22.85 -22.34
N LEU A 220 -8.29 -21.54 -22.27
CA LEU A 220 -8.43 -20.76 -21.06
C LEU A 220 -9.66 -19.85 -21.14
N GLY A 221 -10.40 -19.78 -20.06
CA GLY A 221 -11.39 -18.74 -19.79
C GLY A 221 -10.85 -17.79 -18.73
N VAL A 222 -11.01 -16.50 -18.94
CA VAL A 222 -10.63 -15.46 -17.97
C VAL A 222 -11.89 -14.75 -17.50
N ILE A 223 -12.10 -14.69 -16.20
CA ILE A 223 -13.20 -13.93 -15.58
C ILE A 223 -12.59 -12.68 -14.94
N GLY A 224 -13.04 -11.52 -15.42
CA GLY A 224 -12.57 -10.22 -14.96
C GLY A 224 -11.52 -9.59 -15.87
N ALA A 225 -11.95 -8.65 -16.74
CA ALA A 225 -11.06 -7.82 -17.56
C ALA A 225 -10.78 -6.48 -16.85
N GLY A 226 -10.32 -6.54 -15.59
CA GLY A 226 -9.85 -5.38 -14.83
C GLY A 226 -8.47 -4.90 -15.28
N ASN A 227 -7.99 -3.78 -14.73
CA ASN A 227 -6.71 -3.18 -15.13
C ASN A 227 -5.54 -4.16 -15.00
N HIS A 228 -5.47 -4.96 -13.94
CA HIS A 228 -4.41 -5.97 -13.78
C HIS A 228 -4.47 -7.04 -14.88
N ALA A 229 -5.67 -7.55 -15.19
CA ALA A 229 -5.81 -8.54 -16.26
C ALA A 229 -5.35 -7.98 -17.61
N VAL A 230 -5.77 -6.74 -17.94
CA VAL A 230 -5.47 -6.10 -19.23
C VAL A 230 -3.99 -5.70 -19.35
N MET A 231 -3.43 -5.10 -18.30
CA MET A 231 -2.07 -4.54 -18.35
C MET A 231 -0.97 -5.57 -18.09
N THR A 232 -1.26 -6.63 -17.34
CA THR A 232 -0.24 -7.59 -16.89
C THR A 232 -0.52 -9.00 -17.39
N PHE A 233 -1.67 -9.55 -17.02
CA PHE A 233 -1.94 -10.99 -17.21
C PHE A 233 -2.15 -11.38 -18.68
N LEU A 234 -2.99 -10.67 -19.42
CA LEU A 234 -3.31 -11.01 -20.82
C LEU A 234 -2.12 -10.83 -21.77
N PRO A 235 -1.25 -9.79 -21.63
CA PRO A 235 -0.03 -9.69 -22.42
C PRO A 235 0.94 -10.86 -22.20
N VAL A 236 1.08 -11.34 -20.95
CA VAL A 236 1.89 -12.52 -20.62
C VAL A 236 1.26 -13.77 -21.23
N LEU A 237 -0.07 -13.94 -21.09
CA LEU A 237 -0.78 -15.07 -21.63
C LEU A 237 -0.64 -15.19 -23.15
N LYS A 238 -0.67 -14.06 -23.89
CA LYS A 238 -0.47 -14.02 -25.36
C LYS A 238 0.92 -14.53 -25.79
N LYS A 239 1.92 -14.47 -24.91
CA LYS A 239 3.28 -14.99 -25.19
C LYS A 239 3.40 -16.51 -25.00
N ILE A 240 2.45 -17.13 -24.31
CA ILE A 240 2.48 -18.58 -24.02
C ILE A 240 1.91 -19.35 -25.22
N LYS A 241 2.79 -19.94 -26.06
CA LYS A 241 2.42 -20.68 -27.28
C LYS A 241 1.41 -21.82 -27.07
N LYS A 242 1.38 -22.40 -25.88
CA LYS A 242 0.48 -23.52 -25.49
C LYS A 242 -0.87 -23.04 -24.93
N ALA A 243 -1.04 -21.75 -24.67
CA ALA A 243 -2.28 -21.19 -24.14
C ALA A 243 -3.13 -20.61 -25.26
N ASN A 244 -4.45 -20.84 -25.20
CA ASN A 244 -5.43 -20.30 -26.11
C ASN A 244 -6.56 -19.68 -25.31
N LEU A 245 -6.66 -18.35 -25.36
CA LEU A 245 -7.75 -17.62 -24.71
C LEU A 245 -9.05 -17.85 -25.51
N LYS A 246 -9.98 -18.59 -24.92
CA LYS A 246 -11.29 -18.93 -25.54
C LYS A 246 -12.39 -17.99 -25.12
N THR A 247 -12.35 -17.53 -23.88
CA THR A 247 -13.44 -16.76 -23.29
C THR A 247 -12.88 -15.71 -22.34
N LEU A 248 -13.38 -14.49 -22.49
CA LEU A 248 -13.12 -13.38 -21.57
C LEU A 248 -14.46 -12.85 -21.06
N VAL A 249 -14.67 -12.91 -19.77
CA VAL A 249 -15.89 -12.43 -19.09
C VAL A 249 -15.57 -11.15 -18.35
N SER A 250 -16.35 -10.09 -18.62
CA SER A 250 -16.21 -8.79 -17.94
C SER A 250 -17.56 -8.19 -17.62
N LYS A 251 -17.64 -7.45 -16.53
CA LYS A 251 -18.83 -6.68 -16.17
C LYS A 251 -19.12 -5.53 -17.14
N SER A 252 -18.11 -5.08 -17.88
CA SER A 252 -18.22 -4.06 -18.93
C SER A 252 -17.93 -4.68 -20.30
N PRO A 253 -18.94 -4.81 -21.21
CA PRO A 253 -18.75 -5.38 -22.54
C PRO A 253 -17.73 -4.62 -23.40
N LEU A 254 -17.67 -3.28 -23.27
CA LEU A 254 -16.72 -2.43 -24.02
C LEU A 254 -15.25 -2.76 -23.70
N LYS A 255 -14.94 -3.06 -22.42
CA LYS A 255 -13.58 -3.48 -22.02
C LYS A 255 -13.20 -4.87 -22.51
N ALA A 256 -14.16 -5.76 -22.70
CA ALA A 256 -13.92 -7.10 -23.23
C ALA A 256 -13.57 -7.08 -24.72
N ASN A 257 -14.23 -6.22 -25.51
CA ASN A 257 -14.00 -6.11 -26.94
C ASN A 257 -12.68 -5.42 -27.34
N HIS A 258 -12.11 -4.58 -26.48
CA HIS A 258 -10.82 -3.94 -26.76
C HIS A 258 -9.61 -4.84 -26.46
N VAL A 259 -9.81 -5.98 -25.82
CA VAL A 259 -8.73 -6.83 -25.30
C VAL A 259 -8.72 -8.21 -25.99
N SER A 260 -9.79 -8.57 -26.69
CA SER A 260 -9.87 -9.79 -27.52
C SER A 260 -9.21 -9.53 -28.89
#